data_c1e8ef32b60989ddf795224e6c9484b3
#
_entry.id   c1e8ef32b60989ddf795224e6c9484b3
#
_cell.length_a   1.000
_cell.length_b   1.000
_cell.length_c   1.000
_cell.angle_alpha   90.00
_cell.angle_beta   90.00
_cell.angle_gamma   90.00
#
_symmetry.space_group_name_H-M   'P 1'
#
loop_
_entity.id
_entity.type
_entity.pdbx_description
1 polymer ?
#
loop_
_entity_poly.entity_id
_entity_poly.type
_entity_poly.pdbx_seq_one_letter_code
_entity_poly.pdbx_strand_id
1 'polypeptide(L)'
;MSLTSEFLGFVTKTSFADLPEEVIGTSKKLVLDIFGSIIYSSKMAWSQKVVALVQGYQSQGKSTVIPFGFKTCAPAAALANGTMGHGFELDDVHDGGMLHPGAAVIPAALAAGEQESVSGRTFLLALVMGYEAMCRVGMAVGSKDHNLRGFHGTGTSGPFGGAVAAGKILGLGSEGLTDALGIAGSFCSGVLEFSQESSAAGDMIKRLHAGRASESGVIAALLAKDGFRGPSDIIGGKYGFCNVYSDHPQPQLMNRELGKSYEILNVGIKPYPCCALVHPVIDSIEILKTKHGVKERDVMEVNVGCAQNLVEHNGIYEIDSIMSAQYSVPFGAALALAGEAANPDSFNKASANRKNIRGMMKATTLYRDEKIDRAFPAVQGVKVTVKLKDGQTIEAEVDHAKGRPKNPMSFDEVCVKFNTLTQGMMDGSRRAQIVEKVKDLEKLSDISGMVHLLQKK
;
A
#
# COMPACT_ATOMS: atom_id res chain seq x y z
N MET A 1 -27.98 17.48 1.31
CA MET A 1 -27.51 16.09 1.29
C MET A 1 -26.34 15.97 2.24
N SER A 2 -26.21 14.84 2.95
CA SER A 2 -25.02 14.60 3.77
C SER A 2 -23.81 14.30 2.89
N LEU A 3 -22.59 14.44 3.44
CA LEU A 3 -21.36 14.07 2.72
C LEU A 3 -21.42 12.62 2.22
N THR A 4 -21.89 11.71 3.07
CA THR A 4 -22.05 10.29 2.75
C THR A 4 -23.01 10.07 1.57
N SER A 5 -24.18 10.72 1.57
CA SER A 5 -25.19 10.52 0.53
C SER A 5 -24.76 11.07 -0.83
N GLU A 6 -24.02 12.18 -0.88
CA GLU A 6 -23.49 12.75 -2.12
C GLU A 6 -22.42 11.84 -2.73
N PHE A 7 -21.46 11.37 -1.90
CA PHE A 7 -20.44 10.39 -2.32
C PHE A 7 -21.07 9.11 -2.86
N LEU A 8 -22.03 8.54 -2.13
CA LEU A 8 -22.70 7.31 -2.55
C LEU A 8 -23.55 7.50 -3.82
N GLY A 9 -24.07 8.70 -4.05
CA GLY A 9 -24.69 9.06 -5.32
C GLY A 9 -23.74 8.94 -6.51
N PHE A 10 -22.47 9.33 -6.34
CA PHE A 10 -21.43 9.11 -7.33
C PHE A 10 -21.09 7.61 -7.48
N VAL A 11 -20.83 6.91 -6.37
CA VAL A 11 -20.46 5.48 -6.38
C VAL A 11 -21.52 4.62 -7.06
N THR A 12 -22.82 4.88 -6.79
CA THR A 12 -23.90 4.06 -7.36
C THR A 12 -24.16 4.32 -8.83
N LYS A 13 -24.02 5.58 -9.28
CA LYS A 13 -24.26 5.98 -10.66
C LYS A 13 -23.11 5.60 -11.59
N THR A 14 -21.88 5.52 -11.09
CA THR A 14 -20.71 5.20 -11.90
C THR A 14 -20.76 3.74 -12.37
N SER A 15 -20.65 3.54 -13.67
CA SER A 15 -20.50 2.26 -14.34
C SER A 15 -19.05 2.05 -14.81
N PHE A 16 -18.70 0.84 -15.24
CA PHE A 16 -17.36 0.58 -15.79
C PHE A 16 -17.06 1.40 -17.06
N ALA A 17 -18.08 1.70 -17.85
CA ALA A 17 -17.93 2.49 -19.08
C ALA A 17 -17.61 3.97 -18.82
N ASP A 18 -17.89 4.47 -17.62
CA ASP A 18 -17.58 5.85 -17.21
C ASP A 18 -16.14 6.01 -16.71
N LEU A 19 -15.40 4.91 -16.51
CA LEU A 19 -14.02 4.96 -16.01
C LEU A 19 -13.06 5.38 -17.13
N PRO A 20 -12.20 6.39 -16.92
CA PRO A 20 -11.13 6.74 -17.85
C PRO A 20 -10.15 5.56 -18.05
N GLU A 21 -9.58 5.44 -19.25
CA GLU A 21 -8.60 4.39 -19.57
C GLU A 21 -7.39 4.40 -18.64
N GLU A 22 -6.91 5.59 -18.25
CA GLU A 22 -5.82 5.75 -17.29
C GLU A 22 -6.15 5.17 -15.91
N VAL A 23 -7.40 5.33 -15.44
CA VAL A 23 -7.89 4.76 -14.17
C VAL A 23 -7.90 3.23 -14.25
N ILE A 24 -8.39 2.67 -15.36
CA ILE A 24 -8.38 1.23 -15.60
C ILE A 24 -6.95 0.69 -15.66
N GLY A 25 -6.06 1.36 -16.38
CA GLY A 25 -4.65 0.99 -16.49
C GLY A 25 -3.92 1.03 -15.14
N THR A 26 -4.18 2.06 -14.34
CA THR A 26 -3.63 2.18 -12.97
C THR A 26 -4.16 1.10 -12.05
N SER A 27 -5.46 0.78 -12.11
CA SER A 27 -6.07 -0.32 -11.35
C SER A 27 -5.38 -1.66 -11.61
N LYS A 28 -5.07 -1.97 -12.87
CA LYS A 28 -4.36 -3.20 -13.24
C LYS A 28 -2.94 -3.25 -12.67
N LYS A 29 -2.21 -2.13 -12.71
CA LYS A 29 -0.88 -2.02 -12.08
C LYS A 29 -0.94 -2.31 -10.59
N LEU A 30 -1.91 -1.73 -9.87
CA LEU A 30 -2.11 -1.91 -8.43
C LEU A 30 -2.50 -3.35 -8.08
N VAL A 31 -3.33 -4.01 -8.90
CA VAL A 31 -3.66 -5.44 -8.73
C VAL A 31 -2.43 -6.32 -8.86
N LEU A 32 -1.61 -6.11 -9.89
CA LEU A 32 -0.38 -6.90 -10.08
C LEU A 32 0.61 -6.66 -8.94
N ASP A 33 0.73 -5.44 -8.48
CA ASP A 33 1.58 -5.02 -7.39
C ASP A 33 1.22 -5.71 -6.07
N ILE A 34 -0.07 -5.69 -5.71
CA ILE A 34 -0.53 -6.31 -4.47
C ILE A 34 -0.42 -7.84 -4.52
N PHE A 35 -0.59 -8.47 -5.69
CA PHE A 35 -0.37 -9.90 -5.85
C PHE A 35 1.08 -10.28 -5.57
N GLY A 36 2.04 -9.52 -6.08
CA GLY A 36 3.46 -9.69 -5.77
C GLY A 36 3.73 -9.56 -4.27
N SER A 37 3.16 -8.54 -3.64
CA SER A 37 3.29 -8.27 -2.20
C SER A 37 2.71 -9.40 -1.34
N ILE A 38 1.50 -9.91 -1.67
CA ILE A 38 0.87 -11.04 -0.97
C ILE A 38 1.74 -12.30 -1.07
N ILE A 39 2.19 -12.65 -2.29
CA ILE A 39 2.98 -13.87 -2.51
C ILE A 39 4.30 -13.79 -1.77
N TYR A 40 5.05 -12.68 -1.90
CA TYR A 40 6.32 -12.50 -1.19
C TYR A 40 6.14 -12.59 0.32
N SER A 41 5.17 -11.85 0.86
CA SER A 41 4.94 -11.74 2.30
C SER A 41 4.34 -12.99 2.93
N SER A 42 3.84 -13.92 2.13
CA SER A 42 3.27 -15.19 2.64
C SER A 42 4.27 -16.03 3.45
N LYS A 43 5.58 -15.83 3.25
CA LYS A 43 6.64 -16.50 4.00
C LYS A 43 6.96 -15.85 5.36
N MET A 44 6.43 -14.65 5.63
CA MET A 44 6.73 -13.91 6.85
C MET A 44 6.02 -14.49 8.08
N ALA A 45 6.65 -14.40 9.25
CA ALA A 45 6.14 -14.97 10.50
C ALA A 45 4.73 -14.47 10.86
N TRP A 46 4.46 -13.16 10.69
CA TRP A 46 3.13 -12.59 10.93
C TRP A 46 2.08 -13.11 9.97
N SER A 47 2.41 -13.28 8.70
CA SER A 47 1.51 -13.85 7.68
C SER A 47 1.16 -15.29 8.02
N GLN A 48 2.16 -16.12 8.36
CA GLN A 48 1.94 -17.51 8.76
C GLN A 48 1.01 -17.65 9.98
N LYS A 49 1.14 -16.75 10.97
CA LYS A 49 0.27 -16.75 12.16
C LYS A 49 -1.18 -16.41 11.82
N VAL A 50 -1.41 -15.41 10.95
CA VAL A 50 -2.77 -15.03 10.53
C VAL A 50 -3.39 -16.10 9.63
N VAL A 51 -2.62 -16.69 8.73
CA VAL A 51 -3.07 -17.81 7.89
C VAL A 51 -3.46 -19.02 8.75
N ALA A 52 -2.66 -19.39 9.75
CA ALA A 52 -2.99 -20.46 10.68
C ALA A 52 -4.27 -20.17 11.48
N LEU A 53 -4.46 -18.92 11.94
CA LEU A 53 -5.70 -18.51 12.60
C LEU A 53 -6.91 -18.69 11.68
N VAL A 54 -6.85 -18.18 10.45
CA VAL A 54 -7.94 -18.28 9.46
C VAL A 54 -8.24 -19.74 9.09
N GLN A 55 -7.21 -20.57 8.94
CA GLN A 55 -7.36 -21.99 8.70
C GLN A 55 -8.06 -22.69 9.87
N GLY A 56 -7.76 -22.27 11.10
CA GLY A 56 -8.39 -22.77 12.32
C GLY A 56 -9.90 -22.44 12.44
N TYR A 57 -10.40 -21.44 11.72
CA TYR A 57 -11.84 -21.13 11.67
C TYR A 57 -12.66 -22.23 10.98
N GLN A 58 -12.07 -23.04 10.12
CA GLN A 58 -12.73 -24.11 9.34
C GLN A 58 -14.01 -23.63 8.63
N SER A 59 -14.06 -22.34 8.27
CA SER A 59 -15.23 -21.75 7.64
C SER A 59 -15.36 -22.18 6.17
N GLN A 60 -16.60 -22.36 5.73
CA GLN A 60 -16.94 -22.69 4.34
C GLN A 60 -16.99 -21.43 3.48
N GLY A 61 -16.58 -21.53 2.21
CA GLY A 61 -16.66 -20.43 1.25
C GLY A 61 -15.91 -20.71 -0.04
N LYS A 62 -15.94 -19.73 -0.97
CA LYS A 62 -15.26 -19.83 -2.27
C LYS A 62 -14.00 -18.97 -2.33
N SER A 63 -13.73 -18.14 -1.32
CA SER A 63 -12.65 -17.15 -1.36
C SER A 63 -11.33 -17.78 -0.99
N THR A 64 -10.29 -17.51 -1.80
CA THR A 64 -8.99 -18.16 -1.71
C THR A 64 -8.03 -17.37 -0.81
N VAL A 65 -7.32 -18.07 0.08
CA VAL A 65 -6.16 -17.53 0.79
C VAL A 65 -4.91 -17.73 -0.08
N ILE A 66 -4.43 -16.64 -0.65
CA ILE A 66 -3.27 -16.61 -1.55
C ILE A 66 -1.98 -16.66 -0.72
N PRO A 67 -0.94 -17.40 -1.09
CA PRO A 67 -0.86 -18.41 -2.14
C PRO A 67 -1.10 -19.85 -1.61
N PHE A 68 -1.71 -20.01 -0.44
CA PHE A 68 -1.89 -21.30 0.23
C PHE A 68 -2.92 -22.21 -0.45
N GLY A 69 -3.83 -21.62 -1.23
CA GLY A 69 -4.76 -22.34 -2.10
C GLY A 69 -6.00 -22.90 -1.42
N PHE A 70 -6.10 -22.89 -0.08
CA PHE A 70 -7.34 -23.29 0.58
C PHE A 70 -8.41 -22.19 0.50
N LYS A 71 -9.66 -22.63 0.48
CA LYS A 71 -10.82 -21.74 0.42
C LYS A 71 -11.46 -21.60 1.79
N THR A 72 -12.04 -20.41 2.03
CA THR A 72 -12.68 -20.05 3.28
C THR A 72 -13.78 -19.00 3.02
N CYS A 73 -14.48 -18.51 4.05
CA CYS A 73 -15.43 -17.40 3.90
C CYS A 73 -14.73 -16.09 3.49
N ALA A 74 -15.45 -15.22 2.80
CA ALA A 74 -14.88 -13.99 2.26
C ALA A 74 -14.20 -13.08 3.32
N PRO A 75 -14.77 -12.85 4.53
CA PRO A 75 -14.07 -12.06 5.56
C PRO A 75 -12.72 -12.66 5.96
N ALA A 76 -12.65 -13.97 6.18
CA ALA A 76 -11.43 -14.64 6.59
C ALA A 76 -10.34 -14.61 5.50
N ALA A 77 -10.72 -14.79 4.23
CA ALA A 77 -9.79 -14.62 3.10
C ALA A 77 -9.28 -13.18 3.00
N ALA A 78 -10.16 -12.19 3.18
CA ALA A 78 -9.81 -10.77 3.18
C ALA A 78 -8.81 -10.43 4.30
N LEU A 79 -9.01 -10.95 5.52
CA LEU A 79 -8.07 -10.80 6.64
C LEU A 79 -6.68 -11.32 6.29
N ALA A 80 -6.59 -12.56 5.81
CA ALA A 80 -5.31 -13.19 5.52
C ALA A 80 -4.59 -12.48 4.35
N ASN A 81 -5.28 -12.28 3.23
CA ASN A 81 -4.71 -11.65 2.04
C ASN A 81 -4.34 -10.18 2.29
N GLY A 82 -5.14 -9.42 3.05
CA GLY A 82 -4.84 -8.04 3.41
C GLY A 82 -3.63 -7.91 4.34
N THR A 83 -3.49 -8.81 5.31
CA THR A 83 -2.30 -8.87 6.16
C THR A 83 -1.04 -9.18 5.34
N MET A 84 -1.12 -10.11 4.41
CA MET A 84 -0.01 -10.41 3.50
C MET A 84 0.24 -9.28 2.50
N GLY A 85 -0.79 -8.62 1.99
CA GLY A 85 -0.66 -7.47 1.10
C GLY A 85 0.15 -6.34 1.71
N HIS A 86 -0.07 -6.05 2.99
CA HIS A 86 0.68 -5.04 3.78
C HIS A 86 1.98 -5.58 4.40
N GLY A 87 2.39 -6.79 4.02
CA GLY A 87 3.34 -7.61 4.78
C GLY A 87 4.80 -7.15 4.82
N PHE A 88 5.30 -6.34 3.86
CA PHE A 88 6.74 -6.05 3.78
C PHE A 88 7.12 -4.65 3.23
N GLU A 89 6.33 -3.62 3.49
CA GLU A 89 6.56 -2.24 2.96
C GLU A 89 6.65 -2.21 1.42
N LEU A 90 5.95 -3.09 0.74
CA LEU A 90 5.96 -3.24 -0.72
C LEU A 90 4.71 -2.68 -1.40
N ASP A 91 3.62 -2.56 -0.63
CA ASP A 91 2.31 -2.12 -1.08
C ASP A 91 2.27 -0.62 -1.39
N ASP A 92 1.25 -0.24 -2.10
CA ASP A 92 1.01 1.12 -2.57
C ASP A 92 0.84 2.15 -1.44
N VAL A 93 0.87 3.42 -1.77
CA VAL A 93 0.71 4.52 -0.82
C VAL A 93 -0.05 5.69 -1.42
N HIS A 94 -0.99 6.25 -0.66
CA HIS A 94 -1.68 7.49 -0.96
C HIS A 94 -1.27 8.56 0.05
N ASP A 95 -0.45 9.51 -0.40
CA ASP A 95 0.14 10.52 0.48
C ASP A 95 -0.90 11.45 1.10
N GLY A 96 -1.91 11.89 0.31
CA GLY A 96 -2.95 12.77 0.78
C GLY A 96 -3.75 12.22 1.96
N GLY A 97 -4.02 10.92 1.96
CA GLY A 97 -4.70 10.22 3.05
C GLY A 97 -3.76 9.62 4.10
N MET A 98 -2.44 9.62 3.86
CA MET A 98 -1.42 8.94 4.70
C MET A 98 -1.78 7.47 4.97
N LEU A 99 -2.10 6.72 3.91
CA LEU A 99 -2.63 5.35 3.99
C LEU A 99 -2.18 4.47 2.81
N HIS A 100 -2.42 3.16 2.95
CA HIS A 100 -2.07 2.12 1.99
C HIS A 100 -3.34 1.43 1.49
N PRO A 101 -3.97 1.90 0.39
CA PRO A 101 -5.31 1.46 0.04
C PRO A 101 -5.35 0.04 -0.54
N GLY A 102 -4.35 -0.35 -1.34
CA GLY A 102 -4.34 -1.65 -2.01
C GLY A 102 -4.43 -2.83 -1.08
N ALA A 103 -3.73 -2.77 0.05
CA ALA A 103 -3.70 -3.83 1.04
C ALA A 103 -5.05 -4.05 1.78
N ALA A 104 -5.94 -3.05 1.77
CA ALA A 104 -7.27 -3.16 2.36
C ALA A 104 -8.36 -3.43 1.29
N VAL A 105 -8.33 -2.69 0.17
CA VAL A 105 -9.41 -2.69 -0.83
C VAL A 105 -9.33 -3.91 -1.75
N ILE A 106 -8.13 -4.24 -2.28
CA ILE A 106 -7.99 -5.33 -3.26
C ILE A 106 -8.34 -6.69 -2.64
N PRO A 107 -7.86 -7.06 -1.43
CA PRO A 107 -8.26 -8.32 -0.80
C PRO A 107 -9.75 -8.41 -0.48
N ALA A 108 -10.41 -7.31 -0.09
CA ALA A 108 -11.85 -7.27 0.12
C ALA A 108 -12.62 -7.50 -1.19
N ALA A 109 -12.21 -6.81 -2.26
CA ALA A 109 -12.80 -6.97 -3.59
C ALA A 109 -12.58 -8.39 -4.14
N LEU A 110 -11.37 -8.97 -3.99
CA LEU A 110 -11.07 -10.34 -4.42
C LEU A 110 -11.93 -11.36 -3.68
N ALA A 111 -12.00 -11.26 -2.36
CA ALA A 111 -12.73 -12.21 -1.54
C ALA A 111 -14.24 -12.20 -1.86
N ALA A 112 -14.86 -11.02 -1.96
CA ALA A 112 -16.24 -10.88 -2.38
C ALA A 112 -16.44 -11.32 -3.84
N GLY A 113 -15.49 -10.99 -4.72
CA GLY A 113 -15.54 -11.29 -6.14
C GLY A 113 -15.46 -12.78 -6.47
N GLU A 114 -14.63 -13.55 -5.77
CA GLU A 114 -14.60 -15.01 -5.89
C GLU A 114 -15.90 -15.64 -5.34
N GLN A 115 -16.43 -15.11 -4.22
CA GLN A 115 -17.67 -15.61 -3.64
C GLN A 115 -18.84 -15.49 -4.62
N GLU A 116 -18.93 -14.39 -5.37
CA GLU A 116 -20.01 -14.08 -6.31
C GLU A 116 -19.64 -14.42 -7.79
N SER A 117 -18.42 -14.91 -8.06
CA SER A 117 -17.93 -15.26 -9.41
C SER A 117 -18.07 -14.09 -10.42
N VAL A 118 -17.58 -12.92 -10.06
CA VAL A 118 -17.80 -11.70 -10.85
C VAL A 118 -16.85 -11.55 -12.03
N SER A 119 -17.28 -10.78 -13.03
CA SER A 119 -16.45 -10.41 -14.17
C SER A 119 -15.30 -9.45 -13.75
N GLY A 120 -14.23 -9.41 -14.57
CA GLY A 120 -13.14 -8.47 -14.39
C GLY A 120 -13.58 -7.00 -14.44
N ARG A 121 -14.62 -6.65 -15.24
CA ARG A 121 -15.20 -5.30 -15.26
C ARG A 121 -15.85 -4.93 -13.94
N THR A 122 -16.65 -5.84 -13.38
CA THR A 122 -17.28 -5.65 -12.06
C THR A 122 -16.22 -5.50 -10.97
N PHE A 123 -15.20 -6.35 -11.00
CA PHE A 123 -14.08 -6.29 -10.05
C PHE A 123 -13.32 -4.97 -10.14
N LEU A 124 -12.93 -4.51 -11.35
CA LEU A 124 -12.20 -3.25 -11.53
C LEU A 124 -13.03 -2.03 -11.09
N LEU A 125 -14.32 -1.99 -11.43
CA LEU A 125 -15.21 -0.92 -10.96
C LEU A 125 -15.30 -0.89 -9.43
N ALA A 126 -15.50 -2.04 -8.80
CA ALA A 126 -15.59 -2.16 -7.35
C ALA A 126 -14.30 -1.72 -6.67
N LEU A 127 -13.15 -2.10 -7.23
CA LEU A 127 -11.83 -1.70 -6.78
C LEU A 127 -11.67 -0.17 -6.85
N VAL A 128 -11.95 0.45 -7.99
CA VAL A 128 -11.85 1.91 -8.15
C VAL A 128 -12.72 2.63 -7.11
N MET A 129 -13.98 2.22 -6.96
CA MET A 129 -14.88 2.85 -5.98
C MET A 129 -14.42 2.63 -4.52
N GLY A 130 -13.81 1.49 -4.22
CA GLY A 130 -13.19 1.23 -2.92
C GLY A 130 -12.00 2.13 -2.63
N TYR A 131 -11.13 2.36 -3.63
CA TYR A 131 -10.02 3.31 -3.51
C TYR A 131 -10.54 4.73 -3.30
N GLU A 132 -11.54 5.15 -4.07
CA GLU A 132 -12.18 6.46 -3.88
C GLU A 132 -12.71 6.63 -2.45
N ALA A 133 -13.40 5.62 -1.92
CA ALA A 133 -13.92 5.67 -0.56
C ALA A 133 -12.80 5.79 0.47
N MET A 134 -11.81 4.91 0.43
CA MET A 134 -10.73 4.88 1.41
C MET A 134 -9.88 6.14 1.38
N CYS A 135 -9.44 6.56 0.19
CA CYS A 135 -8.57 7.72 0.04
C CYS A 135 -9.28 9.02 0.43
N ARG A 136 -10.53 9.20 -0.01
CA ARG A 136 -11.33 10.41 0.31
C ARG A 136 -11.68 10.49 1.78
N VAL A 137 -12.06 9.39 2.43
CA VAL A 137 -12.28 9.35 3.89
C VAL A 137 -11.00 9.68 4.64
N GLY A 138 -9.85 9.12 4.21
CA GLY A 138 -8.54 9.39 4.79
C GLY A 138 -8.10 10.86 4.65
N MET A 139 -8.46 11.53 3.56
CA MET A 139 -8.24 12.97 3.41
C MET A 139 -9.25 13.79 4.24
N ALA A 140 -10.53 13.41 4.21
CA ALA A 140 -11.60 14.14 4.87
C ALA A 140 -11.47 14.17 6.38
N VAL A 141 -10.89 13.15 7.00
CA VAL A 141 -10.61 13.15 8.45
C VAL A 141 -9.50 14.14 8.82
N GLY A 142 -8.76 14.70 7.84
CA GLY A 142 -7.58 15.53 8.12
C GLY A 142 -6.38 14.67 8.49
N SER A 143 -5.83 13.95 7.51
CA SER A 143 -4.84 12.88 7.65
C SER A 143 -3.65 13.20 8.58
N LYS A 144 -3.15 14.46 8.54
CA LYS A 144 -2.04 14.90 9.38
C LYS A 144 -2.41 14.93 10.86
N ASP A 145 -3.55 15.56 11.21
CA ASP A 145 -4.01 15.65 12.60
C ASP A 145 -4.39 14.26 13.14
N HIS A 146 -5.10 13.47 12.31
CA HIS A 146 -5.43 12.09 12.60
C HIS A 146 -4.20 11.24 12.94
N ASN A 147 -3.12 11.38 12.16
CA ASN A 147 -1.86 10.69 12.41
C ASN A 147 -1.17 11.20 13.69
N LEU A 148 -1.13 12.51 13.92
CA LEU A 148 -0.55 13.11 15.12
C LEU A 148 -1.27 12.68 16.41
N ARG A 149 -2.58 12.39 16.33
CA ARG A 149 -3.36 11.81 17.43
C ARG A 149 -3.07 10.33 17.68
N GLY A 150 -2.21 9.72 16.89
CA GLY A 150 -1.78 8.33 17.05
C GLY A 150 -2.63 7.31 16.32
N PHE A 151 -3.39 7.69 15.28
CA PHE A 151 -4.17 6.76 14.48
C PHE A 151 -3.47 6.37 13.19
N HIS A 152 -3.54 5.09 12.81
CA HIS A 152 -3.02 4.56 11.55
C HIS A 152 -4.08 4.61 10.46
N GLY A 153 -3.95 5.55 9.51
CA GLY A 153 -4.94 5.82 8.46
C GLY A 153 -5.38 4.58 7.66
N THR A 154 -4.47 3.62 7.42
CA THR A 154 -4.80 2.34 6.75
C THR A 154 -5.81 1.52 7.53
N GLY A 155 -5.63 1.42 8.85
CA GLY A 155 -6.54 0.66 9.72
C GLY A 155 -7.89 1.35 9.92
N THR A 156 -7.87 2.68 10.06
CA THR A 156 -9.09 3.44 10.37
C THR A 156 -9.95 3.78 9.15
N SER A 157 -9.33 4.07 7.99
CA SER A 157 -10.07 4.40 6.75
C SER A 157 -10.34 3.16 5.87
N GLY A 158 -9.56 2.10 6.04
CA GLY A 158 -9.66 0.89 5.21
C GLY A 158 -11.02 0.18 5.26
N PRO A 159 -11.72 0.09 6.41
CA PRO A 159 -13.05 -0.50 6.45
C PRO A 159 -14.06 0.14 5.49
N PHE A 160 -14.00 1.46 5.29
CA PHE A 160 -14.86 2.16 4.32
C PHE A 160 -14.55 1.74 2.88
N GLY A 161 -13.26 1.65 2.51
CA GLY A 161 -12.83 1.19 1.20
C GLY A 161 -13.24 -0.26 0.92
N GLY A 162 -13.00 -1.14 1.88
CA GLY A 162 -13.41 -2.55 1.80
C GLY A 162 -14.93 -2.72 1.69
N ALA A 163 -15.71 -1.94 2.46
CA ALA A 163 -17.17 -1.97 2.44
C ALA A 163 -17.75 -1.51 1.09
N VAL A 164 -17.22 -0.44 0.51
CA VAL A 164 -17.66 0.03 -0.81
C VAL A 164 -17.27 -0.98 -1.89
N ALA A 165 -16.05 -1.50 -1.88
CA ALA A 165 -15.61 -2.50 -2.86
C ALA A 165 -16.45 -3.78 -2.79
N ALA A 166 -16.60 -4.38 -1.61
CA ALA A 166 -17.44 -5.57 -1.42
C ALA A 166 -18.91 -5.26 -1.72
N GLY A 167 -19.43 -4.12 -1.28
CA GLY A 167 -20.83 -3.73 -1.52
C GLY A 167 -21.16 -3.56 -3.02
N LYS A 168 -20.25 -2.99 -3.81
CA LYS A 168 -20.41 -2.91 -5.29
C LYS A 168 -20.45 -4.30 -5.92
N ILE A 169 -19.61 -5.21 -5.47
CA ILE A 169 -19.59 -6.62 -5.93
C ILE A 169 -20.89 -7.33 -5.57
N LEU A 170 -21.39 -7.11 -4.35
CA LEU A 170 -22.64 -7.69 -3.87
C LEU A 170 -23.90 -7.04 -4.49
N GLY A 171 -23.75 -6.03 -5.34
CA GLY A 171 -24.85 -5.34 -6.01
C GLY A 171 -25.65 -4.42 -5.09
N LEU A 172 -25.09 -3.93 -3.98
CA LEU A 172 -25.79 -3.03 -3.07
C LEU A 172 -26.10 -1.69 -3.75
N GLY A 173 -27.37 -1.28 -3.66
CA GLY A 173 -27.81 0.06 -4.05
C GLY A 173 -27.42 1.13 -3.01
N SER A 174 -27.89 2.37 -3.21
CA SER A 174 -27.53 3.51 -2.35
C SER A 174 -27.86 3.26 -0.87
N GLU A 175 -29.01 2.69 -0.56
CA GLU A 175 -29.40 2.38 0.83
C GLU A 175 -28.48 1.33 1.45
N GLY A 176 -28.24 0.20 0.78
CA GLY A 176 -27.36 -0.83 1.27
C GLY A 176 -25.90 -0.37 1.43
N LEU A 177 -25.39 0.46 0.52
CA LEU A 177 -24.07 1.06 0.67
C LEU A 177 -24.01 2.08 1.82
N THR A 178 -25.10 2.81 2.10
CA THR A 178 -25.19 3.69 3.27
C THR A 178 -25.07 2.86 4.56
N ASP A 179 -25.81 1.77 4.65
CA ASP A 179 -25.74 0.85 5.78
C ASP A 179 -24.36 0.22 5.92
N ALA A 180 -23.76 -0.25 4.81
CA ALA A 180 -22.41 -0.82 4.81
C ALA A 180 -21.36 0.17 5.31
N LEU A 181 -21.40 1.43 4.86
CA LEU A 181 -20.49 2.47 5.38
C LEU A 181 -20.76 2.77 6.86
N GLY A 182 -22.03 2.86 7.26
CA GLY A 182 -22.41 3.09 8.65
C GLY A 182 -21.90 2.00 9.59
N ILE A 183 -21.97 0.74 9.17
CA ILE A 183 -21.44 -0.41 9.91
C ILE A 183 -19.91 -0.36 9.91
N ALA A 184 -19.28 -0.13 8.75
CA ALA A 184 -17.82 -0.07 8.62
C ALA A 184 -17.19 0.99 9.53
N GLY A 185 -17.84 2.15 9.67
CA GLY A 185 -17.37 3.21 10.56
C GLY A 185 -17.33 2.83 12.05
N SER A 186 -18.11 1.83 12.45
CA SER A 186 -18.04 1.27 13.81
C SER A 186 -16.91 0.26 14.01
N PHE A 187 -16.22 -0.14 12.94
CA PHE A 187 -15.10 -1.08 12.96
C PHE A 187 -13.74 -0.41 12.75
N CYS A 188 -13.71 0.91 12.62
CA CYS A 188 -12.49 1.68 12.41
C CYS A 188 -11.55 1.52 13.62
N SER A 189 -10.35 1.02 13.37
CA SER A 189 -9.37 0.78 14.43
C SER A 189 -7.94 0.77 13.89
N GLY A 190 -6.98 0.96 14.80
CA GLY A 190 -5.55 0.92 14.49
C GLY A 190 -4.83 2.13 15.08
N VAL A 191 -3.95 1.89 16.05
CA VAL A 191 -3.14 2.92 16.71
C VAL A 191 -1.68 2.82 16.27
N LEU A 192 -0.98 3.95 16.29
CA LEU A 192 0.41 4.06 15.84
C LEU A 192 1.43 3.64 16.89
N GLU A 193 1.02 3.12 18.06
CA GLU A 193 1.94 2.70 19.12
C GLU A 193 3.02 1.72 18.61
N PHE A 194 2.68 0.90 17.61
CA PHE A 194 3.64 0.02 16.96
C PHE A 194 4.88 0.75 16.41
N SER A 195 4.76 2.02 16.04
CA SER A 195 5.85 2.82 15.50
C SER A 195 6.87 3.27 16.54
N GLN A 196 6.53 3.14 17.83
CA GLN A 196 7.41 3.47 18.96
C GLN A 196 8.30 2.28 19.34
N GLU A 197 8.00 1.09 18.83
CA GLU A 197 8.75 -0.12 19.10
C GLU A 197 9.63 -0.52 17.93
N SER A 198 10.95 -0.64 18.16
CA SER A 198 11.89 -1.22 17.19
C SER A 198 11.92 -2.76 17.22
N SER A 199 10.95 -3.37 17.90
CA SER A 199 10.87 -4.81 18.14
C SER A 199 10.06 -5.55 17.07
N ALA A 200 10.13 -6.90 17.09
CA ALA A 200 9.29 -7.76 16.25
C ALA A 200 7.78 -7.54 16.49
N ALA A 201 7.36 -6.98 17.62
CA ALA A 201 5.97 -6.64 17.92
C ALA A 201 5.47 -5.50 17.01
N GLY A 202 6.26 -4.43 16.85
CA GLY A 202 5.96 -3.35 15.90
C GLY A 202 5.90 -3.84 14.47
N ASP A 203 6.81 -4.73 14.08
CA ASP A 203 6.82 -5.35 12.74
C ASP A 203 5.51 -6.10 12.43
N MET A 204 4.92 -6.80 13.41
CA MET A 204 3.75 -7.65 13.19
C MET A 204 2.44 -6.86 13.14
N ILE A 205 2.19 -6.01 14.15
CA ILE A 205 0.86 -5.39 14.34
C ILE A 205 0.50 -4.43 13.21
N LYS A 206 1.46 -3.67 12.67
CA LYS A 206 1.24 -2.80 11.52
C LYS A 206 0.56 -3.56 10.37
N ARG A 207 1.04 -4.78 10.09
CA ARG A 207 0.59 -5.61 8.95
C ARG A 207 -0.85 -6.08 9.14
N LEU A 208 -1.24 -6.38 10.37
CA LEU A 208 -2.59 -6.82 10.72
C LEU A 208 -3.65 -5.73 10.49
N HIS A 209 -3.30 -4.45 10.61
CA HIS A 209 -4.25 -3.35 10.45
C HIS A 209 -4.94 -3.37 9.08
N ALA A 210 -4.21 -3.59 7.98
CA ALA A 210 -4.80 -3.67 6.64
C ALA A 210 -5.70 -4.90 6.47
N GLY A 211 -5.27 -6.06 7.00
CA GLY A 211 -6.08 -7.28 6.97
C GLY A 211 -7.39 -7.12 7.75
N ARG A 212 -7.33 -6.55 8.96
CA ARG A 212 -8.53 -6.25 9.77
C ARG A 212 -9.45 -5.25 9.08
N ALA A 213 -8.90 -4.22 8.46
CA ALA A 213 -9.68 -3.25 7.71
C ALA A 213 -10.41 -3.90 6.51
N SER A 214 -9.72 -4.76 5.78
CA SER A 214 -10.28 -5.54 4.67
C SER A 214 -11.42 -6.44 5.12
N GLU A 215 -11.19 -7.24 6.17
CA GLU A 215 -12.19 -8.12 6.80
C GLU A 215 -13.41 -7.33 7.27
N SER A 216 -13.19 -6.23 8.00
CA SER A 216 -14.26 -5.37 8.54
C SER A 216 -15.14 -4.81 7.44
N GLY A 217 -14.54 -4.39 6.31
CA GLY A 217 -15.29 -3.91 5.15
C GLY A 217 -16.17 -5.00 4.53
N VAL A 218 -15.64 -6.21 4.35
CA VAL A 218 -16.42 -7.35 3.83
C VAL A 218 -17.57 -7.73 4.78
N ILE A 219 -17.33 -7.77 6.09
CA ILE A 219 -18.37 -8.02 7.10
C ILE A 219 -19.46 -6.95 7.01
N ALA A 220 -19.09 -5.69 6.92
CA ALA A 220 -20.04 -4.59 6.84
C ALA A 220 -20.94 -4.68 5.59
N ALA A 221 -20.36 -5.02 4.43
CA ALA A 221 -21.13 -5.20 3.20
C ALA A 221 -22.07 -6.41 3.25
N LEU A 222 -21.63 -7.53 3.84
CA LEU A 222 -22.47 -8.74 4.03
C LEU A 222 -23.64 -8.48 4.98
N LEU A 223 -23.40 -7.81 6.11
CA LEU A 223 -24.46 -7.45 7.06
C LEU A 223 -25.48 -6.52 6.41
N ALA A 224 -25.03 -5.51 5.66
CA ALA A 224 -25.91 -4.61 4.93
C ALA A 224 -26.73 -5.35 3.85
N LYS A 225 -26.12 -6.33 3.14
CA LYS A 225 -26.84 -7.20 2.19
C LYS A 225 -27.98 -7.97 2.86
N ASP A 226 -27.78 -8.38 4.11
CA ASP A 226 -28.79 -9.11 4.91
C ASP A 226 -29.76 -8.17 5.68
N GLY A 227 -29.73 -6.87 5.38
CA GLY A 227 -30.68 -5.90 5.94
C GLY A 227 -30.29 -5.30 7.30
N PHE A 228 -29.06 -5.53 7.79
CA PHE A 228 -28.56 -4.86 8.99
C PHE A 228 -28.34 -3.36 8.70
N ARG A 229 -28.84 -2.49 9.59
CA ARG A 229 -28.83 -1.03 9.39
C ARG A 229 -27.64 -0.36 10.07
N GLY A 230 -27.06 0.62 9.40
CA GLY A 230 -25.99 1.47 9.91
C GLY A 230 -26.36 2.95 9.95
N PRO A 231 -25.62 3.79 10.72
CA PRO A 231 -25.83 5.24 10.73
C PRO A 231 -25.68 5.85 9.34
N SER A 232 -26.65 6.68 8.92
CA SER A 232 -26.67 7.25 7.55
C SER A 232 -25.62 8.32 7.29
N ASP A 233 -25.11 8.99 8.31
CA ASP A 233 -24.08 10.04 8.19
C ASP A 233 -22.86 9.72 9.05
N ILE A 234 -22.31 8.54 8.82
CA ILE A 234 -21.15 8.02 9.58
C ILE A 234 -19.88 8.83 9.35
N ILE A 235 -19.76 9.54 8.23
CA ILE A 235 -18.55 10.30 7.89
C ILE A 235 -18.61 11.69 8.53
N GLY A 236 -19.66 12.47 8.28
CA GLY A 236 -19.76 13.90 8.65
C GLY A 236 -20.66 14.19 9.85
N GLY A 237 -21.40 13.21 10.36
CA GLY A 237 -22.33 13.39 11.48
C GLY A 237 -21.66 13.89 12.77
N LYS A 238 -22.43 14.38 13.73
CA LYS A 238 -21.92 14.93 15.01
C LYS A 238 -20.90 14.01 15.69
N TYR A 239 -21.16 12.71 15.70
CA TYR A 239 -20.27 11.67 16.20
C TYR A 239 -19.75 10.79 15.09
N GLY A 240 -19.67 11.34 13.88
CA GLY A 240 -19.12 10.67 12.70
C GLY A 240 -17.60 10.61 12.71
N PHE A 241 -17.07 9.81 11.81
CA PHE A 241 -15.64 9.48 11.72
C PHE A 241 -14.74 10.72 11.71
N CYS A 242 -15.02 11.72 10.86
CA CYS A 242 -14.20 12.92 10.76
C CYS A 242 -14.12 13.69 12.09
N ASN A 243 -15.25 13.83 12.78
CA ASN A 243 -15.33 14.62 14.01
C ASN A 243 -14.82 13.90 15.27
N VAL A 244 -14.79 12.55 15.26
CA VAL A 244 -14.32 11.77 16.41
C VAL A 244 -12.81 11.50 16.31
N TYR A 245 -12.29 11.32 15.09
CA TYR A 245 -10.91 10.90 14.86
C TYR A 245 -9.94 12.06 14.59
N SER A 246 -10.41 13.32 14.52
CA SER A 246 -9.58 14.49 14.27
C SER A 246 -10.17 15.75 14.91
N ASP A 247 -9.30 16.66 15.36
CA ASP A 247 -9.66 17.99 15.84
C ASP A 247 -9.70 18.99 14.67
N HIS A 248 -9.09 18.66 13.53
CA HIS A 248 -8.99 19.47 12.33
C HIS A 248 -9.44 18.73 11.05
N PRO A 249 -10.69 18.23 11.00
CA PRO A 249 -11.19 17.50 9.84
C PRO A 249 -11.28 18.40 8.60
N GLN A 250 -11.22 17.78 7.43
CA GLN A 250 -11.28 18.41 6.10
C GLN A 250 -12.44 17.84 5.28
N PRO A 251 -13.70 17.90 5.77
CA PRO A 251 -14.83 17.17 5.18
C PRO A 251 -15.10 17.54 3.72
N GLN A 252 -14.73 18.75 3.28
CA GLN A 252 -14.86 19.21 1.89
C GLN A 252 -14.03 18.36 0.90
N LEU A 253 -13.01 17.64 1.36
CA LEU A 253 -12.19 16.77 0.52
C LEU A 253 -12.92 15.47 0.15
N MET A 254 -13.96 15.09 0.90
CA MET A 254 -14.74 13.87 0.62
C MET A 254 -15.36 13.87 -0.77
N ASN A 255 -15.98 14.99 -1.14
CA ASN A 255 -16.77 15.11 -2.38
C ASN A 255 -16.12 16.01 -3.43
N ARG A 256 -14.81 16.33 -3.26
CA ARG A 256 -14.08 17.18 -4.20
C ARG A 256 -14.02 16.54 -5.58
N GLU A 257 -14.54 17.22 -6.60
CA GLU A 257 -14.43 16.85 -8.02
C GLU A 257 -14.82 15.39 -8.34
N LEU A 258 -15.89 14.88 -7.70
CA LEU A 258 -16.41 13.52 -7.94
C LEU A 258 -16.69 13.29 -9.43
N GLY A 259 -16.15 12.20 -9.96
CA GLY A 259 -16.26 11.83 -11.37
C GLY A 259 -15.41 12.63 -12.35
N LYS A 260 -14.69 13.66 -11.88
CA LYS A 260 -13.74 14.46 -12.67
C LYS A 260 -12.29 14.11 -12.34
N SER A 261 -11.99 13.88 -11.07
CA SER A 261 -10.70 13.39 -10.60
C SER A 261 -10.89 12.09 -9.81
N TYR A 262 -9.94 11.18 -9.97
CA TYR A 262 -9.93 9.88 -9.30
C TYR A 262 -8.71 9.76 -8.40
N GLU A 263 -8.94 9.51 -7.11
CA GLU A 263 -7.85 9.41 -6.12
C GLU A 263 -6.93 8.21 -6.36
N ILE A 264 -7.39 7.18 -7.06
CA ILE A 264 -6.54 6.05 -7.46
C ILE A 264 -5.34 6.49 -8.33
N LEU A 265 -5.43 7.60 -9.06
CA LEU A 265 -4.34 8.18 -9.83
C LEU A 265 -3.29 8.89 -8.96
N ASN A 266 -3.68 9.23 -7.71
CA ASN A 266 -2.80 9.81 -6.70
C ASN A 266 -2.12 8.75 -5.81
N VAL A 267 -2.23 7.48 -6.18
CA VAL A 267 -1.60 6.36 -5.48
C VAL A 267 -0.26 6.02 -6.10
N GLY A 268 0.77 5.95 -5.27
CA GLY A 268 2.11 5.54 -5.68
C GLY A 268 2.36 4.05 -5.44
N ILE A 269 3.11 3.41 -6.34
CA ILE A 269 3.60 2.02 -6.21
C ILE A 269 5.06 2.06 -5.77
N LYS A 270 5.41 1.38 -4.69
CA LYS A 270 6.78 1.34 -4.15
C LYS A 270 7.69 0.42 -4.98
N PRO A 271 8.74 0.92 -5.65
CA PRO A 271 9.71 0.05 -6.33
C PRO A 271 10.66 -0.67 -5.35
N TYR A 272 10.83 -0.14 -4.14
CA TYR A 272 11.74 -0.67 -3.12
C TYR A 272 10.98 -1.07 -1.86
N PRO A 273 11.41 -2.15 -1.14
CA PRO A 273 10.72 -2.67 0.04
C PRO A 273 11.10 -1.91 1.32
N CYS A 274 10.91 -0.59 1.30
CA CYS A 274 11.29 0.28 2.41
C CYS A 274 10.33 1.49 2.56
N CYS A 275 10.58 2.29 3.58
CA CYS A 275 9.86 3.54 3.79
C CYS A 275 9.97 4.44 2.56
N ALA A 276 8.85 5.02 2.15
CA ALA A 276 8.78 5.84 0.96
C ALA A 276 9.71 7.06 0.97
N LEU A 277 10.10 7.54 2.17
CA LEU A 277 11.07 8.63 2.34
C LEU A 277 12.53 8.21 2.03
N VAL A 278 12.82 6.91 1.99
CA VAL A 278 14.15 6.38 1.60
C VAL A 278 14.28 6.28 0.08
N HIS A 279 13.18 6.18 -0.65
CA HIS A 279 13.18 5.97 -2.11
C HIS A 279 13.94 7.06 -2.89
N PRO A 280 13.77 8.38 -2.61
CA PRO A 280 14.50 9.40 -3.34
C PRO A 280 16.04 9.27 -3.22
N VAL A 281 16.53 8.75 -2.08
CA VAL A 281 17.97 8.50 -1.87
C VAL A 281 18.44 7.37 -2.78
N ILE A 282 17.68 6.27 -2.84
CA ILE A 282 17.98 5.13 -3.72
C ILE A 282 17.97 5.57 -5.17
N ASP A 283 16.95 6.32 -5.61
CA ASP A 283 16.83 6.83 -6.97
C ASP A 283 18.00 7.76 -7.33
N SER A 284 18.41 8.65 -6.41
CA SER A 284 19.56 9.53 -6.62
C SER A 284 20.83 8.73 -6.85
N ILE A 285 21.07 7.68 -6.07
CA ILE A 285 22.24 6.80 -6.23
C ILE A 285 22.15 6.03 -7.56
N GLU A 286 21.01 5.52 -7.95
CA GLU A 286 20.84 4.84 -9.24
C GLU A 286 21.06 5.79 -10.44
N ILE A 287 20.65 7.06 -10.32
CA ILE A 287 20.96 8.10 -11.29
C ILE A 287 22.48 8.31 -11.39
N LEU A 288 23.17 8.45 -10.27
CA LEU A 288 24.63 8.62 -10.24
C LEU A 288 25.37 7.42 -10.82
N LYS A 289 24.95 6.21 -10.50
CA LYS A 289 25.50 4.97 -11.09
C LYS A 289 25.32 4.95 -12.62
N THR A 290 24.12 5.31 -13.09
CA THR A 290 23.80 5.26 -14.53
C THR A 290 24.52 6.36 -15.31
N LYS A 291 24.51 7.60 -14.80
CA LYS A 291 25.10 8.76 -15.51
C LYS A 291 26.62 8.84 -15.41
N HIS A 292 27.18 8.46 -14.26
CA HIS A 292 28.61 8.66 -13.97
C HIS A 292 29.39 7.36 -13.79
N GLY A 293 28.71 6.19 -13.93
CA GLY A 293 29.36 4.89 -13.81
C GLY A 293 29.89 4.56 -12.40
N VAL A 294 29.29 5.18 -11.35
CA VAL A 294 29.71 5.00 -9.95
C VAL A 294 29.63 3.55 -9.55
N LYS A 295 30.72 3.04 -8.99
CA LYS A 295 30.79 1.69 -8.39
C LYS A 295 31.01 1.84 -6.89
N GLU A 296 30.39 0.96 -6.11
CA GLU A 296 30.49 0.93 -4.64
C GLU A 296 31.95 1.11 -4.15
N ARG A 297 32.87 0.37 -4.76
CA ARG A 297 34.31 0.38 -4.39
C ARG A 297 35.01 1.74 -4.56
N ASP A 298 34.48 2.62 -5.39
CA ASP A 298 35.06 3.93 -5.73
C ASP A 298 34.54 5.03 -4.81
N VAL A 299 33.48 4.74 -4.03
CA VAL A 299 32.84 5.70 -3.12
C VAL A 299 33.66 5.86 -1.84
N MET A 300 33.87 7.10 -1.41
CA MET A 300 34.48 7.47 -0.14
C MET A 300 33.44 7.94 0.86
N GLU A 301 32.53 8.83 0.45
CA GLU A 301 31.50 9.41 1.30
C GLU A 301 30.19 9.59 0.52
N VAL A 302 29.06 9.49 1.22
CA VAL A 302 27.71 9.81 0.73
C VAL A 302 27.09 10.83 1.67
N ASN A 303 26.74 12.02 1.16
CA ASN A 303 26.07 13.04 1.95
C ASN A 303 24.65 13.25 1.42
N VAL A 304 23.66 13.11 2.31
CA VAL A 304 22.23 13.18 1.99
C VAL A 304 21.62 14.44 2.60
N GLY A 305 21.41 15.45 1.76
CA GLY A 305 20.62 16.64 2.13
C GLY A 305 19.14 16.33 2.05
N CYS A 306 18.41 16.49 3.16
CA CYS A 306 17.00 16.11 3.28
C CYS A 306 16.25 16.99 4.29
N ALA A 307 14.96 16.76 4.46
CA ALA A 307 14.18 17.40 5.50
C ALA A 307 14.65 16.97 6.90
N GLN A 308 14.49 17.84 7.91
CA GLN A 308 14.85 17.55 9.31
C GLN A 308 14.19 16.28 9.84
N ASN A 309 12.95 16.04 9.43
CA ASN A 309 12.22 14.81 9.79
C ASN A 309 12.97 13.52 9.41
N LEU A 310 13.61 13.49 8.21
CA LEU A 310 14.39 12.32 7.79
C LEU A 310 15.68 12.18 8.61
N VAL A 311 16.33 13.30 8.95
CA VAL A 311 17.53 13.26 9.81
C VAL A 311 17.22 12.62 11.15
N GLU A 312 16.08 13.00 11.76
CA GLU A 312 15.67 12.55 13.09
C GLU A 312 15.16 11.10 13.13
N HIS A 313 14.40 10.68 12.11
CA HIS A 313 13.67 9.40 12.16
C HIS A 313 14.24 8.31 11.24
N ASN A 314 15.02 8.69 10.21
CA ASN A 314 15.53 7.74 9.21
C ASN A 314 17.07 7.63 9.19
N GLY A 315 17.77 8.40 10.03
CA GLY A 315 19.21 8.29 10.26
C GLY A 315 19.60 7.08 11.12
N ILE A 316 19.12 5.89 10.76
CA ILE A 316 19.28 4.65 11.55
C ILE A 316 20.53 3.91 11.09
N TYR A 317 21.54 3.79 11.95
CA TYR A 317 22.81 3.11 11.64
C TYR A 317 22.93 1.70 12.24
N GLU A 318 22.12 1.35 13.22
CA GLU A 318 22.09 0.01 13.79
C GLU A 318 20.82 -0.71 13.35
N ILE A 319 20.99 -1.84 12.67
CA ILE A 319 19.89 -2.63 12.12
C ILE A 319 19.69 -3.87 12.98
N ASP A 320 18.61 -3.89 13.74
CA ASP A 320 18.26 -4.97 14.66
C ASP A 320 16.95 -5.69 14.30
N SER A 321 16.10 -5.06 13.50
CA SER A 321 14.80 -5.56 13.05
C SER A 321 14.60 -5.33 11.53
N ILE A 322 13.54 -5.92 10.97
CA ILE A 322 13.13 -5.65 9.58
C ILE A 322 12.68 -4.18 9.44
N MET A 323 11.98 -3.65 10.44
CA MET A 323 11.53 -2.26 10.41
C MET A 323 12.72 -1.31 10.40
N SER A 324 13.73 -1.48 11.27
CA SER A 324 14.93 -0.63 11.26
C SER A 324 15.66 -0.68 9.91
N ALA A 325 15.72 -1.87 9.27
CA ALA A 325 16.28 -2.01 7.93
C ALA A 325 15.48 -1.24 6.87
N GLN A 326 14.16 -1.31 6.92
CA GLN A 326 13.26 -0.67 5.96
C GLN A 326 13.16 0.85 6.12
N TYR A 327 13.48 1.38 7.30
CA TYR A 327 13.41 2.83 7.57
C TYR A 327 14.76 3.53 7.54
N SER A 328 15.88 2.80 7.41
CA SER A 328 17.23 3.35 7.41
C SER A 328 17.63 3.95 6.06
N VAL A 329 17.89 5.27 6.02
CA VAL A 329 18.51 5.94 4.87
C VAL A 329 19.95 5.46 4.64
N PRO A 330 20.85 5.35 5.65
CA PRO A 330 22.19 4.82 5.45
C PRO A 330 22.21 3.41 4.86
N PHE A 331 21.30 2.55 5.31
CA PHE A 331 21.21 1.19 4.81
C PHE A 331 20.64 1.13 3.37
N GLY A 332 19.58 1.90 3.08
CA GLY A 332 19.03 2.04 1.73
C GLY A 332 20.07 2.55 0.72
N ALA A 333 20.87 3.55 1.12
CA ALA A 333 21.97 4.05 0.31
C ALA A 333 23.05 2.99 0.04
N ALA A 334 23.44 2.23 1.07
CA ALA A 334 24.41 1.14 0.94
C ALA A 334 23.92 0.03 0.00
N LEU A 335 22.64 -0.37 0.13
CA LEU A 335 22.02 -1.37 -0.76
C LEU A 335 21.93 -0.86 -2.21
N ALA A 336 21.62 0.43 -2.42
CA ALA A 336 21.59 1.03 -3.76
C ALA A 336 22.95 0.99 -4.43
N LEU A 337 24.03 1.35 -3.71
CA LEU A 337 25.40 1.25 -4.22
C LEU A 337 25.78 -0.20 -4.54
N ALA A 338 25.35 -1.15 -3.75
CA ALA A 338 25.56 -2.59 -3.98
C ALA A 338 24.68 -3.18 -5.11
N GLY A 339 23.67 -2.43 -5.62
CA GLY A 339 22.73 -2.92 -6.63
C GLY A 339 21.66 -3.86 -6.08
N GLU A 340 21.36 -3.79 -4.79
CA GLU A 340 20.46 -4.69 -4.09
C GLU A 340 19.19 -4.03 -3.54
N ALA A 341 18.99 -2.73 -3.75
CA ALA A 341 17.89 -1.99 -3.14
C ALA A 341 16.49 -2.46 -3.57
N ALA A 342 16.34 -3.08 -4.74
CA ALA A 342 15.05 -3.65 -5.18
C ALA A 342 14.82 -5.09 -4.69
N ASN A 343 15.82 -5.73 -4.08
CA ASN A 343 15.71 -7.10 -3.57
C ASN A 343 15.20 -7.10 -2.12
N PRO A 344 13.98 -7.56 -1.84
CA PRO A 344 13.44 -7.53 -0.48
C PRO A 344 14.18 -8.47 0.47
N ASP A 345 14.82 -9.53 -0.03
CA ASP A 345 15.64 -10.44 0.79
C ASP A 345 16.93 -9.78 1.30
N SER A 346 17.31 -8.61 0.77
CA SER A 346 18.46 -7.84 1.27
C SER A 346 18.11 -6.95 2.48
N PHE A 347 16.82 -6.70 2.79
CA PHE A 347 16.41 -5.84 3.91
C PHE A 347 16.35 -6.61 5.24
N ASN A 348 17.52 -6.92 5.78
CA ASN A 348 17.65 -7.67 7.03
C ASN A 348 18.99 -7.39 7.75
N LYS A 349 19.07 -7.80 9.01
CA LYS A 349 20.27 -7.63 9.87
C LYS A 349 21.52 -8.32 9.30
N ALA A 350 21.37 -9.48 8.65
CA ALA A 350 22.53 -10.21 8.10
C ALA A 350 23.18 -9.41 6.97
N SER A 351 22.39 -8.81 6.08
CA SER A 351 22.86 -7.93 5.01
C SER A 351 23.57 -6.68 5.57
N ALA A 352 22.99 -6.04 6.60
CA ALA A 352 23.58 -4.88 7.23
C ALA A 352 24.95 -5.15 7.88
N ASN A 353 25.19 -6.40 8.32
CA ASN A 353 26.45 -6.82 8.91
C ASN A 353 27.54 -7.19 7.89
N ARG A 354 27.24 -7.25 6.60
CA ARG A 354 28.27 -7.45 5.56
C ARG A 354 29.25 -6.27 5.58
N LYS A 355 30.55 -6.56 5.49
CA LYS A 355 31.64 -5.57 5.65
C LYS A 355 31.48 -4.36 4.71
N ASN A 356 31.15 -4.60 3.44
CA ASN A 356 30.94 -3.54 2.45
C ASN A 356 29.71 -2.68 2.81
N ILE A 357 28.56 -3.29 3.09
CA ILE A 357 27.34 -2.58 3.46
C ILE A 357 27.54 -1.74 4.72
N ARG A 358 28.09 -2.35 5.78
CA ARG A 358 28.37 -1.62 7.04
C ARG A 358 29.37 -0.48 6.85
N GLY A 359 30.35 -0.65 5.96
CA GLY A 359 31.28 0.40 5.58
C GLY A 359 30.58 1.58 4.91
N MET A 360 29.69 1.32 3.94
CA MET A 360 28.93 2.36 3.25
C MET A 360 27.88 3.03 4.16
N MET A 361 27.23 2.30 5.05
CA MET A 361 26.36 2.90 6.06
C MET A 361 27.11 3.93 6.91
N LYS A 362 28.31 3.61 7.39
CA LYS A 362 29.15 4.53 8.17
C LYS A 362 29.67 5.72 7.36
N ALA A 363 29.87 5.54 6.05
CA ALA A 363 30.27 6.59 5.14
C ALA A 363 29.11 7.48 4.66
N THR A 364 27.87 7.16 5.06
CA THR A 364 26.67 7.93 4.70
C THR A 364 26.29 8.86 5.85
N THR A 365 26.15 10.16 5.55
CA THR A 365 25.76 11.20 6.52
C THR A 365 24.50 11.92 6.03
N LEU A 366 23.53 12.11 6.92
CA LEU A 366 22.35 12.93 6.65
C LEU A 366 22.55 14.33 7.23
N TYR A 367 22.09 15.34 6.52
CA TYR A 367 22.05 16.71 7.02
C TYR A 367 20.76 17.41 6.57
N ARG A 368 20.31 18.39 7.36
CA ARG A 368 19.19 19.23 7.01
C ARG A 368 19.57 20.15 5.84
N ASP A 369 18.84 20.04 4.74
CA ASP A 369 18.89 20.99 3.64
C ASP A 369 17.69 21.96 3.78
N GLU A 370 17.97 23.26 3.93
CA GLU A 370 16.91 24.25 4.20
C GLU A 370 15.88 24.38 3.08
N LYS A 371 16.30 24.24 1.80
CA LYS A 371 15.39 24.30 0.64
C LYS A 371 14.42 23.12 0.66
N ILE A 372 14.96 21.92 0.88
CA ILE A 372 14.19 20.67 0.91
C ILE A 372 13.28 20.63 2.14
N ASP A 373 13.79 21.05 3.30
CA ASP A 373 13.02 21.07 4.54
C ASP A 373 11.80 22.01 4.46
N ARG A 374 11.94 23.18 3.84
CA ARG A 374 10.80 24.11 3.60
C ARG A 374 9.74 23.52 2.66
N ALA A 375 10.13 22.67 1.72
CA ALA A 375 9.22 22.05 0.76
C ALA A 375 8.48 20.84 1.35
N PHE A 376 9.01 20.25 2.43
CA PHE A 376 8.44 19.10 3.10
C PHE A 376 7.17 19.50 3.89
N PRO A 377 6.10 18.68 3.93
CA PRO A 377 5.93 17.35 3.31
C PRO A 377 5.38 17.37 1.88
N ALA A 378 5.10 18.53 1.29
CA ALA A 378 4.50 18.64 -0.04
C ALA A 378 5.42 18.08 -1.14
N VAL A 379 6.74 18.24 -0.98
CA VAL A 379 7.77 17.59 -1.78
C VAL A 379 8.66 16.80 -0.82
N GLN A 380 8.82 15.50 -1.08
CA GLN A 380 9.62 14.59 -0.27
C GLN A 380 10.94 14.27 -0.97
N GLY A 381 11.63 15.32 -1.40
CA GLY A 381 12.87 15.23 -2.17
C GLY A 381 14.12 15.05 -1.31
N VAL A 382 15.23 14.77 -1.99
CA VAL A 382 16.58 14.73 -1.40
C VAL A 382 17.62 15.23 -2.41
N LYS A 383 18.77 15.68 -1.89
CA LYS A 383 20.00 15.92 -2.65
C LYS A 383 21.08 14.96 -2.15
N VAL A 384 21.57 14.09 -3.02
CA VAL A 384 22.64 13.15 -2.69
C VAL A 384 23.93 13.60 -3.36
N THR A 385 24.97 13.78 -2.55
CA THR A 385 26.33 14.10 -2.98
C THR A 385 27.25 12.93 -2.66
N VAL A 386 27.94 12.41 -3.68
CA VAL A 386 28.90 11.29 -3.53
C VAL A 386 30.31 11.83 -3.81
N LYS A 387 31.21 11.63 -2.85
CA LYS A 387 32.65 11.88 -3.00
C LYS A 387 33.36 10.58 -3.35
N LEU A 388 34.09 10.57 -4.43
CA LEU A 388 34.86 9.43 -4.90
C LEU A 388 36.29 9.46 -4.35
N LYS A 389 36.97 8.31 -4.33
CA LYS A 389 38.34 8.15 -3.83
C LYS A 389 39.39 8.90 -4.64
N ASP A 390 39.09 9.20 -5.92
CA ASP A 390 39.94 10.05 -6.78
C ASP A 390 39.80 11.55 -6.54
N GLY A 391 38.92 11.92 -5.58
CA GLY A 391 38.63 13.32 -5.21
C GLY A 391 37.47 13.95 -5.96
N GLN A 392 36.89 13.29 -6.97
CA GLN A 392 35.74 13.82 -7.70
C GLN A 392 34.52 13.82 -6.77
N THR A 393 33.70 14.87 -6.90
CA THR A 393 32.39 15.00 -6.22
C THR A 393 31.30 15.10 -7.27
N ILE A 394 30.28 14.27 -7.14
CA ILE A 394 29.13 14.21 -8.05
C ILE A 394 27.83 14.26 -7.24
N GLU A 395 26.77 14.80 -7.86
CA GLU A 395 25.49 14.97 -7.15
C GLU A 395 24.27 14.64 -8.01
N ALA A 396 23.19 14.28 -7.34
CA ALA A 396 21.86 14.13 -7.92
C ALA A 396 20.80 14.67 -6.95
N GLU A 397 19.79 15.35 -7.49
CA GLU A 397 18.62 15.83 -6.74
C GLU A 397 17.38 15.12 -7.30
N VAL A 398 16.51 14.61 -6.41
CA VAL A 398 15.27 13.93 -6.74
C VAL A 398 14.15 14.51 -5.89
N ASP A 399 13.20 15.21 -6.52
CA ASP A 399 12.02 15.78 -5.86
C ASP A 399 10.89 14.75 -5.71
N HIS A 400 10.73 13.88 -6.70
CA HIS A 400 9.69 12.88 -6.75
C HIS A 400 10.29 11.52 -7.10
N ALA A 401 10.37 10.65 -6.10
CA ALA A 401 10.87 9.29 -6.26
C ALA A 401 10.06 8.49 -7.29
N LYS A 402 10.72 7.51 -7.91
CA LYS A 402 10.07 6.52 -8.78
C LYS A 402 8.92 5.83 -8.06
N GLY A 403 7.82 5.65 -8.80
CA GLY A 403 6.59 5.08 -8.28
C GLY A 403 5.62 6.07 -7.65
N ARG A 404 6.03 7.33 -7.42
CA ARG A 404 5.11 8.39 -6.97
C ARG A 404 4.21 8.86 -8.11
N PRO A 405 3.02 9.47 -7.85
CA PRO A 405 2.12 9.94 -8.88
C PRO A 405 2.75 10.84 -9.94
N LYS A 406 3.71 11.68 -9.56
CA LYS A 406 4.46 12.56 -10.49
C LYS A 406 5.61 11.87 -11.23
N ASN A 407 5.97 10.65 -10.85
CA ASN A 407 6.98 9.81 -11.50
C ASN A 407 6.54 8.34 -11.46
N PRO A 408 5.40 7.99 -12.09
CA PRO A 408 4.76 6.68 -11.91
C PRO A 408 5.58 5.55 -12.54
N MET A 409 5.40 4.34 -12.01
CA MET A 409 5.88 3.12 -12.66
C MET A 409 5.02 2.81 -13.89
N SER A 410 5.67 2.41 -14.96
CA SER A 410 5.02 1.79 -16.11
C SER A 410 4.49 0.39 -15.75
N PHE A 411 3.62 -0.18 -16.59
CA PHE A 411 3.16 -1.56 -16.39
C PHE A 411 4.32 -2.56 -16.45
N ASP A 412 5.29 -2.35 -17.35
CA ASP A 412 6.46 -3.23 -17.47
C ASP A 412 7.36 -3.17 -16.22
N GLU A 413 7.56 -2.00 -15.62
CA GLU A 413 8.29 -1.86 -14.36
C GLU A 413 7.58 -2.57 -13.20
N VAL A 414 6.24 -2.54 -13.16
CA VAL A 414 5.46 -3.31 -12.18
C VAL A 414 5.58 -4.82 -12.46
N CYS A 415 5.63 -5.25 -13.72
CA CYS A 415 5.92 -6.65 -14.08
C CYS A 415 7.30 -7.09 -13.60
N VAL A 416 8.32 -6.24 -13.73
CA VAL A 416 9.67 -6.53 -13.19
C VAL A 416 9.60 -6.70 -11.68
N LYS A 417 8.94 -5.79 -10.97
CA LYS A 417 8.73 -5.91 -9.52
C LYS A 417 8.02 -7.21 -9.15
N PHE A 418 6.87 -7.51 -9.79
CA PHE A 418 6.12 -8.74 -9.56
C PHE A 418 6.98 -9.98 -9.77
N ASN A 419 7.76 -10.03 -10.85
CA ASN A 419 8.67 -11.14 -11.12
C ASN A 419 9.76 -11.29 -10.06
N THR A 420 10.35 -10.19 -9.58
CA THR A 420 11.34 -10.20 -8.51
C THR A 420 10.74 -10.75 -7.21
N LEU A 421 9.54 -10.30 -6.83
CA LEU A 421 8.87 -10.71 -5.58
C LEU A 421 8.44 -12.17 -5.60
N THR A 422 8.13 -12.72 -6.78
CA THR A 422 7.57 -14.07 -6.92
C THR A 422 8.58 -15.10 -7.42
N GLN A 423 9.82 -14.66 -7.72
CA GLN A 423 10.91 -15.55 -8.11
C GLN A 423 11.22 -16.54 -6.99
N GLY A 424 11.37 -17.82 -7.35
CA GLY A 424 11.61 -18.91 -6.39
C GLY A 424 10.35 -19.42 -5.68
N MET A 425 9.21 -18.69 -5.79
CA MET A 425 7.91 -19.10 -5.22
C MET A 425 6.93 -19.59 -6.29
N MET A 426 7.11 -19.16 -7.53
CA MET A 426 6.28 -19.54 -8.69
C MET A 426 7.18 -19.77 -9.91
N ASP A 427 6.82 -20.73 -10.79
CA ASP A 427 7.50 -20.92 -12.06
C ASP A 427 7.26 -19.76 -13.04
N GLY A 428 8.18 -19.58 -14.01
CA GLY A 428 8.16 -18.47 -14.95
C GLY A 428 6.93 -18.45 -15.86
N SER A 429 6.45 -19.64 -16.29
CA SER A 429 5.27 -19.76 -17.15
C SER A 429 4.02 -19.26 -16.42
N ARG A 430 3.88 -19.64 -15.15
CA ARG A 430 2.75 -19.22 -14.32
C ARG A 430 2.76 -17.72 -14.05
N ARG A 431 3.94 -17.15 -13.76
CA ARG A 431 4.10 -15.69 -13.61
C ARG A 431 3.67 -14.94 -14.87
N ALA A 432 4.08 -15.42 -16.05
CA ALA A 432 3.67 -14.84 -17.32
C ALA A 432 2.15 -14.91 -17.53
N GLN A 433 1.50 -16.04 -17.20
CA GLN A 433 0.05 -16.18 -17.28
C GLN A 433 -0.70 -15.20 -16.37
N ILE A 434 -0.20 -14.97 -15.13
CA ILE A 434 -0.78 -13.99 -14.21
C ILE A 434 -0.69 -12.59 -14.80
N VAL A 435 0.47 -12.19 -15.31
CA VAL A 435 0.68 -10.88 -15.96
C VAL A 435 -0.30 -10.68 -17.11
N GLU A 436 -0.45 -11.66 -18.01
CA GLU A 436 -1.40 -11.58 -19.14
C GLU A 436 -2.86 -11.50 -18.66
N LYS A 437 -3.24 -12.27 -17.62
CA LYS A 437 -4.60 -12.19 -17.06
C LYS A 437 -4.88 -10.83 -16.43
N VAL A 438 -3.91 -10.22 -15.75
CA VAL A 438 -4.06 -8.88 -15.19
C VAL A 438 -4.09 -7.82 -16.28
N LYS A 439 -3.29 -7.97 -17.34
CA LYS A 439 -3.29 -7.07 -18.51
C LYS A 439 -4.64 -7.04 -19.21
N ASP A 440 -5.31 -8.18 -19.28
CA ASP A 440 -6.62 -8.36 -19.92
C ASP A 440 -7.77 -8.52 -18.91
N LEU A 441 -7.61 -7.97 -17.71
CA LEU A 441 -8.51 -8.23 -16.58
C LEU A 441 -9.97 -7.89 -16.87
N GLU A 442 -10.24 -6.79 -17.59
CA GLU A 442 -11.60 -6.40 -18.00
C GLU A 442 -12.28 -7.36 -18.97
N LYS A 443 -11.51 -8.26 -19.60
CA LYS A 443 -12.04 -9.27 -20.53
C LYS A 443 -12.44 -10.57 -19.84
N LEU A 444 -12.09 -10.74 -18.57
CA LEU A 444 -12.42 -11.95 -17.82
C LEU A 444 -13.92 -11.98 -17.51
N SER A 445 -14.57 -13.08 -17.83
CA SER A 445 -15.96 -13.35 -17.42
C SER A 445 -16.09 -13.71 -15.94
N ASP A 446 -15.03 -14.29 -15.35
CA ASP A 446 -14.91 -14.65 -13.95
C ASP A 446 -13.44 -14.48 -13.50
N ILE A 447 -13.22 -13.77 -12.39
CA ILE A 447 -11.88 -13.53 -11.81
C ILE A 447 -11.28 -14.77 -11.14
N SER A 448 -12.08 -15.76 -10.79
CA SER A 448 -11.63 -16.97 -10.06
C SER A 448 -10.54 -17.73 -10.79
N GLY A 449 -10.59 -17.75 -12.14
CA GLY A 449 -9.55 -18.37 -12.95
C GLY A 449 -8.18 -17.69 -12.84
N MET A 450 -8.15 -16.37 -12.63
CA MET A 450 -6.92 -15.62 -12.35
C MET A 450 -6.41 -15.91 -10.93
N VAL A 451 -7.30 -15.90 -9.94
CA VAL A 451 -6.93 -16.18 -8.55
C VAL A 451 -6.37 -17.60 -8.39
N HIS A 452 -6.89 -18.58 -9.14
CA HIS A 452 -6.35 -19.94 -9.15
C HIS A 452 -4.87 -19.99 -9.56
N LEU A 453 -4.41 -19.12 -10.45
CA LEU A 453 -3.00 -19.02 -10.82
C LEU A 453 -2.09 -18.50 -9.68
N LEU A 454 -2.63 -17.83 -8.67
CA LEU A 454 -1.88 -17.27 -7.55
C LEU A 454 -1.57 -18.29 -6.44
N GLN A 455 -2.06 -19.51 -6.52
CA GLN A 455 -1.85 -20.56 -5.53
C GLN A 455 -0.47 -21.22 -5.69
N LYS A 456 0.18 -21.64 -4.61
CA LYS A 456 1.34 -22.56 -4.68
C LYS A 456 0.88 -23.92 -5.19
N LYS A 457 1.72 -24.55 -6.02
CA LYS A 457 1.50 -25.96 -6.35
C LYS A 457 1.83 -26.85 -5.16
#